data_055852ca17ccaaef4d89c2a605b0d5c5
#
_entry.id   055852ca17ccaaef4d89c2a605b0d5c5
#
_cell.length_a   1.000
_cell.length_b   1.000
_cell.length_c   1.000
_cell.angle_alpha   90.00
_cell.angle_beta   90.00
_cell.angle_gamma   90.00
#
_symmetry.space_group_name_H-M   'P 1'
#
loop_
_entity.id
_entity.type
_entity.pdbx_description
1 polymer ?
#
loop_
_entity_poly.entity_id
_entity_poly.type
_entity_poly.pdbx_seq_one_letter_code
_entity_poly.pdbx_strand_id
1 'polypeptide(L)'
;GGGLPVGAYGGNRKIMSQVAPLGEVYQAGTLSGNPLAVTAGLTTLKLLSKPGVYDRLEDRSNYLFSEMSRLAAKHKVVSTMNRVGSMGCLFFSKQKVVDFDSAQTADTQKFAYMFCAMLERGVYLAPSQFEAAFVSLAHDQEDIDKTLAAADEVFKQL
;
A
#
# COMPACT_ATOMS: atom_id res chain seq x y z
N GLY A 1 -1.54 12.35 6.68
CA GLY A 1 -1.61 13.77 6.80
C GLY A 1 -1.69 14.56 5.49
N GLY A 2 -2.20 13.99 4.38
CA GLY A 2 -2.33 14.72 3.12
C GLY A 2 -1.00 15.19 2.51
N GLY A 3 0.07 14.42 2.73
CA GLY A 3 1.42 14.74 2.28
C GLY A 3 2.20 15.63 3.25
N LEU A 4 1.60 16.12 4.33
CA LEU A 4 2.24 16.92 5.37
C LEU A 4 2.32 16.15 6.71
N PRO A 5 3.28 16.51 7.59
CA PRO A 5 3.54 15.77 8.82
C PRO A 5 2.43 15.99 9.85
N VAL A 6 1.43 15.14 9.83
CA VAL A 6 0.39 15.05 10.87
C VAL A 6 -0.02 13.59 11.05
N GLY A 7 -0.22 13.21 12.29
CA GLY A 7 -0.76 11.91 12.69
C GLY A 7 -1.74 12.10 13.84
N ALA A 8 -2.62 11.12 14.00
CA ALA A 8 -3.54 11.07 15.13
C ALA A 8 -3.44 9.69 15.79
N TYR A 9 -3.52 9.68 17.10
CA TYR A 9 -3.61 8.47 17.89
C TYR A 9 -4.79 8.57 18.86
N GLY A 10 -5.35 7.44 19.21
CA GLY A 10 -6.49 7.37 20.11
C GLY A 10 -6.69 5.94 20.60
N GLY A 11 -7.52 5.80 21.61
CA GLY A 11 -7.80 4.51 22.20
C GLY A 11 -8.78 4.57 23.36
N ASN A 12 -8.80 3.49 24.14
CA ASN A 12 -9.65 3.40 25.32
C ASN A 12 -9.36 4.57 26.28
N ARG A 13 -10.41 5.17 26.84
CA ARG A 13 -10.29 6.32 27.77
C ARG A 13 -9.33 6.04 28.93
N LYS A 14 -9.35 4.85 29.52
CA LYS A 14 -8.45 4.46 30.62
C LYS A 14 -6.99 4.53 30.21
N ILE A 15 -6.67 4.18 28.98
CA ILE A 15 -5.30 4.26 28.44
C ILE A 15 -4.97 5.71 28.09
N MET A 16 -5.85 6.38 27.37
CA MET A 16 -5.61 7.75 26.91
C MET A 16 -5.52 8.76 28.05
N SER A 17 -6.20 8.51 29.19
CA SER A 17 -6.09 9.36 30.37
C SER A 17 -4.71 9.31 31.06
N GLN A 18 -3.83 8.38 30.67
CA GLN A 18 -2.44 8.40 31.14
C GLN A 18 -1.58 9.44 30.41
N VAL A 19 -2.05 9.98 29.30
CA VAL A 19 -1.33 10.98 28.53
C VAL A 19 -1.56 12.37 29.13
N ALA A 20 -0.49 13.17 29.23
CA ALA A 20 -0.56 14.54 29.70
C ALA A 20 -1.59 15.37 28.87
N PRO A 21 -2.32 16.33 29.50
CA PRO A 21 -2.17 16.83 30.89
C PRO A 21 -2.93 16.01 31.93
N LEU A 22 -3.70 14.96 31.53
CA LEU A 22 -4.50 14.17 32.48
C LEU A 22 -3.67 13.14 33.25
N GLY A 23 -2.62 12.62 32.64
CA GLY A 23 -1.73 11.63 33.23
C GLY A 23 -0.26 12.03 33.13
N GLU A 24 0.63 11.11 33.48
CA GLU A 24 2.06 11.36 33.61
C GLU A 24 2.83 11.10 32.28
N VAL A 25 2.21 10.45 31.29
CA VAL A 25 2.86 10.14 30.01
C VAL A 25 2.97 11.40 29.17
N TYR A 26 4.18 11.92 29.07
CA TYR A 26 4.44 13.12 28.29
C TYR A 26 4.39 12.85 26.79
N GLN A 27 3.65 13.67 26.06
CA GLN A 27 3.58 13.68 24.61
C GLN A 27 3.69 15.13 24.11
N ALA A 28 4.69 15.40 23.30
CA ALA A 28 4.86 16.70 22.65
C ALA A 28 5.55 16.54 21.29
N GLY A 29 5.28 17.46 20.41
CA GLY A 29 5.96 17.58 19.13
C GLY A 29 5.89 19.02 18.65
N THR A 30 7.00 19.59 18.27
CA THR A 30 7.11 21.00 17.85
C THR A 30 6.10 21.36 16.74
N LEU A 31 5.85 20.41 15.82
CA LEU A 31 4.92 20.58 14.70
C LEU A 31 3.50 20.08 15.00
N SER A 32 3.22 19.59 16.22
CA SER A 32 1.89 19.12 16.60
C SER A 32 0.87 20.26 16.49
N GLY A 33 -0.23 19.99 15.80
CA GLY A 33 -1.28 21.00 15.56
C GLY A 33 -0.90 22.09 14.56
N ASN A 34 0.18 21.91 13.79
CA ASN A 34 0.56 22.84 12.73
C ASN A 34 -0.65 23.09 11.78
N PRO A 35 -1.09 24.34 11.59
CA PRO A 35 -2.31 24.63 10.84
C PRO A 35 -2.28 24.14 9.40
N LEU A 36 -1.12 24.18 8.74
CA LEU A 36 -0.96 23.74 7.38
C LEU A 36 -1.15 22.22 7.28
N ALA A 37 -0.46 21.46 8.12
CA ALA A 37 -0.55 19.99 8.15
C ALA A 37 -1.95 19.53 8.58
N VAL A 38 -2.56 20.17 9.58
CA VAL A 38 -3.93 19.85 10.02
C VAL A 38 -4.95 20.15 8.92
N THR A 39 -4.80 21.25 8.19
CA THR A 39 -5.69 21.60 7.07
C THR A 39 -5.58 20.58 5.94
N ALA A 40 -4.37 20.15 5.57
CA ALA A 40 -4.14 19.12 4.57
C ALA A 40 -4.75 17.78 4.99
N GLY A 41 -4.50 17.35 6.24
CA GLY A 41 -5.08 16.12 6.79
C GLY A 41 -6.60 16.14 6.83
N LEU A 42 -7.20 17.23 7.31
CA LEU A 42 -8.65 17.40 7.34
C LEU A 42 -9.27 17.41 5.95
N THR A 43 -8.63 18.06 4.98
CA THR A 43 -9.08 18.06 3.57
C THR A 43 -9.04 16.65 2.98
N THR A 44 -7.97 15.90 3.21
CA THR A 44 -7.84 14.50 2.78
C THR A 44 -8.96 13.64 3.37
N LEU A 45 -9.21 13.74 4.67
CA LEU A 45 -10.30 13.00 5.33
C LEU A 45 -11.68 13.36 4.77
N LYS A 46 -11.94 14.65 4.51
CA LYS A 46 -13.19 15.10 3.88
C LYS A 46 -13.35 14.53 2.46
N LEU A 47 -12.28 14.44 1.68
CA LEU A 47 -12.30 13.84 0.35
C LEU A 47 -12.57 12.34 0.43
N LEU A 48 -11.90 11.64 1.34
CA LEU A 48 -12.08 10.21 1.54
C LEU A 48 -13.46 9.84 2.08
N SER A 49 -14.11 10.74 2.83
CA SER A 49 -15.46 10.53 3.37
C SER A 49 -16.59 10.75 2.35
N LYS A 50 -16.27 11.14 1.12
CA LYS A 50 -17.31 11.30 0.09
C LYS A 50 -17.86 9.93 -0.35
N PRO A 51 -19.18 9.82 -0.61
CA PRO A 51 -19.78 8.60 -1.13
C PRO A 51 -19.07 8.08 -2.39
N GLY A 52 -18.91 6.78 -2.50
CA GLY A 52 -18.32 6.11 -3.68
C GLY A 52 -16.81 6.22 -3.81
N VAL A 53 -16.11 6.87 -2.88
CA VAL A 53 -14.63 6.95 -2.92
C VAL A 53 -13.99 5.58 -2.71
N TYR A 54 -14.42 4.89 -1.66
CA TYR A 54 -13.88 3.56 -1.34
C TYR A 54 -14.34 2.50 -2.35
N ASP A 55 -15.54 2.61 -2.90
CA ASP A 55 -16.01 1.71 -3.96
C ASP A 55 -15.10 1.80 -5.19
N ARG A 56 -14.78 3.01 -5.63
CA ARG A 56 -13.83 3.22 -6.75
C ARG A 56 -12.42 2.74 -6.46
N LEU A 57 -11.96 2.89 -5.22
CA LEU A 57 -10.65 2.36 -4.79
C LEU A 57 -10.66 0.84 -4.83
N GLU A 58 -11.74 0.22 -4.35
CA GLU A 58 -11.92 -1.23 -4.37
C GLU A 58 -11.91 -1.76 -5.80
N ASP A 59 -12.69 -1.15 -6.70
CA ASP A 59 -12.77 -1.58 -8.10
C ASP A 59 -11.42 -1.49 -8.80
N ARG A 60 -10.71 -0.35 -8.68
CA ARG A 60 -9.38 -0.16 -9.28
C ARG A 60 -8.35 -1.15 -8.72
N SER A 61 -8.35 -1.32 -7.43
CA SER A 61 -7.40 -2.21 -6.75
C SER A 61 -7.67 -3.66 -7.09
N ASN A 62 -8.94 -4.05 -7.12
CA ASN A 62 -9.35 -5.39 -7.52
C ASN A 62 -8.91 -5.67 -8.96
N TYR A 63 -9.13 -4.74 -9.87
CA TYR A 63 -8.70 -4.88 -11.26
C TYR A 63 -7.18 -5.07 -11.36
N LEU A 64 -6.39 -4.15 -10.77
CA LEU A 64 -4.92 -4.23 -10.81
C LEU A 64 -4.41 -5.57 -10.25
N PHE A 65 -4.78 -5.89 -9.02
CA PHE A 65 -4.19 -7.04 -8.33
C PHE A 65 -4.69 -8.39 -8.84
N SER A 66 -5.94 -8.45 -9.35
CA SER A 66 -6.46 -9.65 -10.01
C SER A 66 -5.74 -9.90 -11.33
N GLU A 67 -5.57 -8.87 -12.15
CA GLU A 67 -4.85 -8.97 -13.41
C GLU A 67 -3.35 -9.28 -13.19
N MET A 68 -2.70 -8.69 -12.19
CA MET A 68 -1.34 -9.07 -11.80
C MET A 68 -1.23 -10.56 -11.49
N SER A 69 -2.19 -11.09 -10.72
CA SER A 69 -2.23 -12.53 -10.40
C SER A 69 -2.46 -13.38 -11.66
N ARG A 70 -3.35 -12.95 -12.55
CA ARG A 70 -3.63 -13.63 -13.83
C ARG A 70 -2.40 -13.64 -14.74
N LEU A 71 -1.68 -12.53 -14.82
CA LEU A 71 -0.46 -12.41 -15.61
C LEU A 71 0.66 -13.29 -15.04
N ALA A 72 0.85 -13.32 -13.72
CA ALA A 72 1.80 -14.24 -13.08
C ALA A 72 1.47 -15.71 -13.43
N ALA A 73 0.20 -16.09 -13.32
CA ALA A 73 -0.25 -17.45 -13.69
C ALA A 73 -0.05 -17.74 -15.19
N LYS A 74 -0.34 -16.80 -16.09
CA LYS A 74 -0.11 -16.89 -17.54
C LYS A 74 1.33 -17.26 -17.87
N HIS A 75 2.28 -16.64 -17.18
CA HIS A 75 3.72 -16.86 -17.36
C HIS A 75 4.29 -17.93 -16.44
N LYS A 76 3.45 -18.68 -15.72
CA LYS A 76 3.84 -19.75 -14.79
C LYS A 76 4.74 -19.25 -13.65
N VAL A 77 4.65 -17.98 -13.32
CA VAL A 77 5.36 -17.39 -12.18
C VAL A 77 4.62 -17.79 -10.90
N VAL A 78 5.31 -18.55 -10.06
CA VAL A 78 4.77 -18.98 -8.77
C VAL A 78 4.72 -17.80 -7.82
N SER A 79 3.52 -17.38 -7.43
CA SER A 79 3.32 -16.22 -6.56
C SER A 79 2.01 -16.32 -5.79
N THR A 80 1.93 -15.56 -4.70
CA THR A 80 0.74 -15.37 -3.89
C THR A 80 0.45 -13.86 -3.80
N MET A 81 -0.78 -13.46 -4.12
CA MET A 81 -1.24 -12.08 -3.99
C MET A 81 -2.08 -11.95 -2.72
N ASN A 82 -1.64 -11.09 -1.82
CA ASN A 82 -2.44 -10.66 -0.67
C ASN A 82 -3.00 -9.26 -0.93
N ARG A 83 -4.30 -9.06 -0.63
CA ARG A 83 -4.97 -7.77 -0.80
C ARG A 83 -5.97 -7.50 0.30
N VAL A 84 -6.00 -6.26 0.78
CA VAL A 84 -7.03 -5.71 1.66
C VAL A 84 -7.36 -4.30 1.19
N GLY A 85 -8.59 -4.09 0.70
CA GLY A 85 -8.99 -2.80 0.12
C GLY A 85 -8.03 -2.37 -1.00
N SER A 86 -7.45 -1.19 -0.87
CA SER A 86 -6.50 -0.62 -1.83
C SER A 86 -5.03 -0.98 -1.59
N MET A 87 -4.75 -1.84 -0.62
CA MET A 87 -3.41 -2.36 -0.35
C MET A 87 -3.23 -3.74 -0.97
N GLY A 88 -2.08 -4.00 -1.57
CA GLY A 88 -1.74 -5.33 -2.09
C GLY A 88 -0.25 -5.61 -2.01
N CYS A 89 0.10 -6.89 -1.92
CA CYS A 89 1.47 -7.35 -1.94
C CYS A 89 1.56 -8.66 -2.71
N LEU A 90 2.43 -8.71 -3.71
CA LEU A 90 2.75 -9.92 -4.45
C LEU A 90 3.98 -10.58 -3.84
N PHE A 91 3.82 -11.79 -3.35
CA PHE A 91 4.91 -12.61 -2.82
C PHE A 91 5.27 -13.70 -3.82
N PHE A 92 6.55 -13.85 -4.14
CA PHE A 92 7.05 -15.00 -4.91
C PHE A 92 7.20 -16.21 -3.98
N SER A 93 6.06 -16.82 -3.66
CA SER A 93 5.96 -17.95 -2.74
C SER A 93 5.03 -19.04 -3.27
N LYS A 94 5.37 -20.30 -2.99
CA LYS A 94 4.53 -21.47 -3.31
C LYS A 94 3.41 -21.68 -2.30
N GLN A 95 3.54 -21.11 -1.11
CA GLN A 95 2.59 -21.24 -0.02
C GLN A 95 1.86 -19.93 0.25
N LYS A 96 0.71 -20.03 0.91
CA LYS A 96 -0.01 -18.85 1.37
C LYS A 96 0.85 -18.06 2.36
N VAL A 97 0.83 -16.75 2.23
CA VAL A 97 1.48 -15.84 3.17
C VAL A 97 0.40 -15.29 4.11
N VAL A 98 0.50 -15.64 5.39
CA VAL A 98 -0.52 -15.31 6.41
C VAL A 98 0.07 -14.58 7.63
N ASP A 99 1.39 -14.59 7.76
CA ASP A 99 2.15 -13.97 8.85
C ASP A 99 3.56 -13.59 8.35
N PHE A 100 4.36 -13.03 9.24
CA PHE A 100 5.72 -12.62 8.90
C PHE A 100 6.64 -13.81 8.60
N ASP A 101 6.50 -14.92 9.33
CA ASP A 101 7.33 -16.11 9.13
C ASP A 101 7.09 -16.71 7.73
N SER A 102 5.84 -16.80 7.30
CA SER A 102 5.52 -17.22 5.93
C SER A 102 5.96 -16.20 4.88
N ALA A 103 5.90 -14.91 5.17
CA ALA A 103 6.39 -13.85 4.25
C ALA A 103 7.91 -13.96 4.03
N GLN A 104 8.68 -14.29 5.08
CA GLN A 104 10.14 -14.47 4.99
C GLN A 104 10.57 -15.61 4.07
N THR A 105 9.66 -16.56 3.75
CA THR A 105 9.95 -17.66 2.81
C THR A 105 9.85 -17.25 1.35
N ALA A 106 9.42 -16.03 1.05
CA ALA A 106 9.30 -15.53 -0.32
C ALA A 106 10.69 -15.33 -0.97
N ASP A 107 10.75 -15.53 -2.27
CA ASP A 107 11.95 -15.32 -3.07
C ASP A 107 12.21 -13.83 -3.27
N THR A 108 13.01 -13.26 -2.38
CA THR A 108 13.38 -11.84 -2.41
C THR A 108 14.28 -11.46 -3.59
N GLN A 109 14.98 -12.42 -4.18
CA GLN A 109 15.80 -12.16 -5.38
C GLN A 109 14.90 -11.98 -6.62
N LYS A 110 13.86 -12.79 -6.75
CA LYS A 110 12.84 -12.57 -7.79
C LYS A 110 12.11 -11.25 -7.61
N PHE A 111 11.81 -10.88 -6.38
CA PHE A 111 11.23 -9.57 -6.10
C PHE A 111 12.15 -8.44 -6.52
N ALA A 112 13.44 -8.49 -6.18
CA ALA A 112 14.42 -7.48 -6.56
C ALA A 112 14.53 -7.35 -8.09
N TYR A 113 14.56 -8.48 -8.80
CA TYR A 113 14.53 -8.47 -10.27
C TYR A 113 13.25 -7.80 -10.80
N MET A 114 12.08 -8.22 -10.31
CA MET A 114 10.80 -7.62 -10.71
C MET A 114 10.79 -6.12 -10.43
N PHE A 115 11.22 -5.70 -9.26
CA PHE A 115 11.30 -4.28 -8.88
C PHE A 115 12.13 -3.46 -9.87
N CYS A 116 13.36 -3.90 -10.17
CA CYS A 116 14.24 -3.21 -11.10
C CYS A 116 13.65 -3.18 -12.52
N ALA A 117 13.14 -4.32 -13.00
CA ALA A 117 12.57 -4.42 -14.35
C ALA A 117 11.28 -3.60 -14.51
N MET A 118 10.46 -3.47 -13.47
CA MET A 118 9.29 -2.58 -13.45
C MET A 118 9.71 -1.11 -13.44
N LEU A 119 10.74 -0.77 -12.64
CA LEU A 119 11.28 0.60 -12.57
C LEU A 119 11.83 1.06 -13.92
N GLU A 120 12.55 0.20 -14.65
CA GLU A 120 13.04 0.48 -16.01
C GLU A 120 11.90 0.76 -17.00
N ARG A 121 10.69 0.26 -16.71
CA ARG A 121 9.46 0.50 -17.51
C ARG A 121 8.61 1.64 -16.96
N GLY A 122 9.16 2.44 -16.04
CA GLY A 122 8.49 3.62 -15.48
C GLY A 122 7.49 3.31 -14.37
N VAL A 123 7.49 2.09 -13.81
CA VAL A 123 6.63 1.70 -12.69
C VAL A 123 7.45 1.58 -11.41
N TYR A 124 7.29 2.55 -10.51
CA TYR A 124 7.98 2.55 -9.22
C TYR A 124 7.12 1.87 -8.16
N LEU A 125 7.52 0.66 -7.78
CA LEU A 125 6.94 -0.11 -6.68
C LEU A 125 7.66 0.18 -5.36
N ALA A 126 7.16 -0.36 -4.25
CA ALA A 126 7.90 -0.37 -3.00
C ALA A 126 9.19 -1.19 -3.15
N PRO A 127 10.35 -0.70 -2.65
CA PRO A 127 11.65 -1.34 -2.89
C PRO A 127 11.88 -2.61 -2.05
N SER A 128 10.97 -2.97 -1.18
CA SER A 128 11.06 -4.15 -0.32
C SER A 128 9.88 -5.11 -0.54
N GLN A 129 10.18 -6.42 -0.59
CA GLN A 129 9.17 -7.47 -0.63
C GLN A 129 8.19 -7.40 0.54
N PHE A 130 8.60 -6.81 1.66
CA PHE A 130 7.82 -6.74 2.89
C PHE A 130 6.98 -5.47 3.01
N GLU A 131 6.93 -4.67 1.96
CA GLU A 131 6.09 -3.47 1.89
C GLU A 131 4.88 -3.70 0.98
N ALA A 132 3.75 -3.12 1.38
CA ALA A 132 2.54 -3.14 0.57
C ALA A 132 2.54 -2.02 -0.47
N ALA A 133 2.03 -2.32 -1.65
CA ALA A 133 1.68 -1.33 -2.65
C ALA A 133 0.30 -0.74 -2.34
N PHE A 134 0.12 0.54 -2.61
CA PHE A 134 -1.14 1.26 -2.37
C PHE A 134 -1.68 1.84 -3.66
N VAL A 135 -2.92 1.51 -3.98
CA VAL A 135 -3.66 2.15 -5.08
C VAL A 135 -4.39 3.38 -4.55
N SER A 136 -4.31 4.48 -5.27
CA SER A 136 -5.02 5.72 -4.95
C SER A 136 -5.97 6.13 -6.08
N LEU A 137 -6.83 7.11 -5.83
CA LEU A 137 -7.69 7.68 -6.89
C LEU A 137 -6.92 8.53 -7.91
N ALA A 138 -5.64 8.83 -7.64
CA ALA A 138 -4.77 9.48 -8.62
C ALA A 138 -4.30 8.53 -9.73
N HIS A 139 -4.21 7.23 -9.45
CA HIS A 139 -3.95 6.23 -10.49
C HIS A 139 -5.21 6.07 -11.34
N ASP A 140 -5.20 6.57 -12.55
CA ASP A 140 -6.29 6.39 -13.50
C ASP A 140 -6.21 5.03 -14.24
N GLN A 141 -7.10 4.80 -15.19
CA GLN A 141 -7.10 3.54 -15.95
C GLN A 141 -5.84 3.38 -16.79
N GLU A 142 -5.32 4.48 -17.34
CA GLU A 142 -4.12 4.48 -18.17
C GLU A 142 -2.89 4.08 -17.36
N ASP A 143 -2.76 4.57 -16.11
CA ASP A 143 -1.67 4.19 -15.20
C ASP A 143 -1.72 2.70 -14.84
N ILE A 144 -2.93 2.19 -14.59
CA ILE A 144 -3.14 0.77 -14.28
C ILE A 144 -2.80 -0.10 -15.48
N ASP A 145 -3.26 0.27 -16.66
CA ASP A 145 -3.02 -0.50 -17.89
C ASP A 145 -1.53 -0.49 -18.28
N LYS A 146 -0.83 0.63 -18.10
CA LYS A 146 0.64 0.72 -18.26
C LYS A 146 1.36 -0.18 -17.26
N THR A 147 0.91 -0.19 -16.01
CA THR A 147 1.47 -1.06 -14.97
C THR A 147 1.30 -2.54 -15.33
N LEU A 148 0.11 -2.93 -15.81
CA LEU A 148 -0.17 -4.29 -16.22
C LEU A 148 0.60 -4.72 -17.47
N ALA A 149 0.76 -3.82 -18.45
CA ALA A 149 1.58 -4.07 -19.63
C ALA A 149 3.04 -4.29 -19.26
N ALA A 150 3.60 -3.47 -18.37
CA ALA A 150 4.95 -3.66 -17.85
C ALA A 150 5.08 -5.01 -17.10
N ALA A 151 4.10 -5.35 -16.27
CA ALA A 151 4.09 -6.61 -15.53
C ALA A 151 4.02 -7.84 -16.45
N ASP A 152 3.25 -7.79 -17.54
CA ASP A 152 3.16 -8.90 -18.51
C ASP A 152 4.54 -9.18 -19.14
N GLU A 153 5.27 -8.13 -19.51
CA GLU A 153 6.64 -8.28 -20.04
C GLU A 153 7.63 -8.79 -19.01
N VAL A 154 7.56 -8.27 -17.77
CA VAL A 154 8.47 -8.68 -16.69
C VAL A 154 8.23 -10.13 -16.28
N PHE A 155 6.98 -10.54 -16.10
CA PHE A 155 6.66 -11.92 -15.73
C PHE A 155 7.05 -12.94 -16.81
N LYS A 156 7.09 -12.55 -18.06
CA LYS A 156 7.60 -13.39 -19.15
C LYS A 156 9.09 -13.73 -19.02
N GLN A 157 9.83 -12.93 -18.26
CA GLN A 157 11.28 -13.06 -18.07
C GLN A 157 11.64 -13.72 -16.73
N LEU A 158 10.69 -13.94 -15.82
CA LEU A 158 10.84 -14.59 -14.50
C LEU A 158 10.65 -16.11 -14.56
#